data_9d0d3860c76208d037fe71af0e8e1e99
#
_entry.id   9d0d3860c76208d037fe71af0e8e1e99
#
_cell.length_a   1.000
_cell.length_b   1.000
_cell.length_c   1.000
_cell.angle_alpha   90.00
_cell.angle_beta   90.00
_cell.angle_gamma   90.00
#
_symmetry.space_group_name_H-M   'P 1'
#
loop_
_entity.id
_entity.type
_entity.pdbx_description
1 polymer ?
#
loop_
_entity_poly.entity_id
_entity_poly.type
_entity_poly.pdbx_seq_one_letter_code
_entity_poly.pdbx_strand_id
1 'polypeptide(L)'
;MLKVLYVTSEAVPFAKTGGLADVAGSLPKELRAKGVDARVIMPKYGKIKEEHTSRMELIYEGTTHLGWRRPYVGVHTCEQDGVPFYFIDNEQYFKRDAFYGYDDDAERFGFFCRAILDILPQIDFIPDVIQLNDWHTGPISVLYRSDYAWQDLYRGIKTVFTIHNLKYQGVFARDAFTDILELDWKWYDGMSFFDSVNYMKAGLVFSDYITTVSRTYAHEIQNAYYGEQLDGILRMRSDRLVGIVNGIDYTVYNPATDKRVFKNYTADTLAGKRENKQKLQELCGLPQKNVPILAMVTRLVEAKGLDLVQHIIDELLSMEDIQLVIVGTGDKRYEDFFRALAWKYPQKVSANILFDETLAHRVYAGADLFLMPSQYEPCGIGQLIALRYGTLPVVRKTGGLNDTITAYNKYTGEGNGFEFGNFNAHDLLISSRIFHSLLGIHTVKGFGVVNKAEIDVFLEFTGFFCDLANIGS
;
A
#
# COMPACT_ATOMS: atom_id res chain seq x y z
N MET A 1 15.19 -12.82 -21.00
CA MET A 1 14.90 -11.81 -19.96
C MET A 1 13.44 -11.97 -19.63
N LEU A 2 13.10 -12.19 -18.35
CA LEU A 2 11.71 -12.33 -17.88
C LEU A 2 10.95 -11.02 -18.11
N LYS A 3 9.77 -11.10 -18.70
CA LYS A 3 8.90 -9.96 -19.00
C LYS A 3 7.70 -9.97 -18.06
N VAL A 4 7.51 -8.89 -17.29
CA VAL A 4 6.42 -8.74 -16.33
C VAL A 4 5.58 -7.52 -16.69
N LEU A 5 4.27 -7.72 -16.90
CA LEU A 5 3.31 -6.63 -16.98
C LEU A 5 2.67 -6.42 -15.61
N TYR A 6 2.99 -5.32 -14.97
CA TYR A 6 2.45 -4.93 -13.67
C TYR A 6 1.17 -4.13 -13.86
N VAL A 7 0.03 -4.77 -13.64
CA VAL A 7 -1.30 -4.18 -13.82
C VAL A 7 -1.80 -3.61 -12.50
N THR A 8 -2.13 -2.34 -12.48
CA THR A 8 -2.54 -1.65 -11.25
C THR A 8 -3.57 -0.56 -11.51
N SER A 9 -4.39 -0.27 -10.51
CA SER A 9 -5.31 0.87 -10.56
C SER A 9 -4.66 2.20 -10.19
N GLU A 10 -3.52 2.18 -9.50
CA GLU A 10 -2.80 3.39 -9.09
C GLU A 10 -1.28 3.14 -9.01
N ALA A 11 -0.49 4.17 -9.31
CA ALA A 11 0.95 4.19 -9.14
C ALA A 11 1.45 5.63 -8.97
N VAL A 12 2.39 5.87 -8.05
CA VAL A 12 3.09 7.15 -7.98
C VAL A 12 4.02 7.32 -9.19
N PRO A 13 4.18 8.54 -9.74
CA PRO A 13 3.62 9.82 -9.27
C PRO A 13 2.25 10.16 -9.87
N PHE A 14 1.61 9.27 -10.62
CA PHE A 14 0.43 9.54 -11.46
C PHE A 14 -0.89 9.54 -10.68
N ALA A 15 -1.10 8.55 -9.82
CA ALA A 15 -2.31 8.41 -9.02
C ALA A 15 -2.00 7.72 -7.69
N LYS A 16 -2.51 8.27 -6.58
CA LYS A 16 -2.30 7.72 -5.25
C LYS A 16 -3.50 7.93 -4.34
N THR A 17 -3.97 6.84 -3.74
CA THR A 17 -4.92 6.84 -2.61
C THR A 17 -4.38 6.10 -1.39
N GLY A 18 -3.45 5.16 -1.61
CA GLY A 18 -2.92 4.30 -0.55
C GLY A 18 -1.55 3.72 -0.86
N GLY A 19 -1.16 2.70 -0.09
CA GLY A 19 0.14 2.05 -0.19
C GLY A 19 0.36 1.27 -1.49
N LEU A 20 -0.73 0.86 -2.18
CA LEU A 20 -0.62 0.22 -3.50
C LEU A 20 0.15 1.11 -4.48
N ALA A 21 -0.15 2.41 -4.51
CA ALA A 21 0.52 3.35 -5.39
C ALA A 21 2.03 3.46 -5.14
N ASP A 22 2.46 3.43 -3.88
CA ASP A 22 3.88 3.44 -3.52
C ASP A 22 4.59 2.17 -4.00
N VAL A 23 3.97 1.01 -3.82
CA VAL A 23 4.50 -0.27 -4.30
C VAL A 23 4.57 -0.30 -5.82
N ALA A 24 3.49 0.10 -6.51
CA ALA A 24 3.43 0.11 -7.97
C ALA A 24 4.39 1.12 -8.62
N GLY A 25 4.77 2.18 -7.91
CA GLY A 25 5.78 3.12 -8.37
C GLY A 25 7.23 2.69 -8.10
N SER A 26 7.46 1.78 -7.13
CA SER A 26 8.82 1.41 -6.70
C SER A 26 9.23 -0.01 -7.13
N LEU A 27 8.37 -1.01 -6.94
CA LEU A 27 8.70 -2.41 -7.23
C LEU A 27 9.12 -2.67 -8.69
N PRO A 28 8.44 -2.14 -9.74
CA PRO A 28 8.85 -2.36 -11.12
C PRO A 28 10.25 -1.82 -11.42
N LYS A 29 10.63 -0.69 -10.82
CA LYS A 29 11.98 -0.12 -10.91
C LYS A 29 13.04 -1.07 -10.35
N GLU A 30 12.79 -1.65 -9.18
CA GLU A 30 13.71 -2.59 -8.57
C GLU A 30 13.80 -3.93 -9.33
N LEU A 31 12.67 -4.42 -9.88
CA LEU A 31 12.66 -5.59 -10.75
C LEU A 31 13.54 -5.35 -12.00
N ARG A 32 13.46 -4.16 -12.61
CA ARG A 32 14.32 -3.80 -13.74
C ARG A 32 15.78 -3.73 -13.36
N ALA A 33 16.12 -3.20 -12.19
CA ALA A 33 17.49 -3.20 -11.66
C ALA A 33 18.06 -4.62 -11.47
N LYS A 34 17.17 -5.63 -11.32
CA LYS A 34 17.53 -7.06 -11.24
C LYS A 34 17.48 -7.79 -12.59
N GLY A 35 17.28 -7.08 -13.71
CA GLY A 35 17.30 -7.67 -15.05
C GLY A 35 15.94 -8.23 -15.51
N VAL A 36 14.82 -7.86 -14.88
CA VAL A 36 13.46 -8.18 -15.34
C VAL A 36 12.97 -7.03 -16.23
N ASP A 37 12.40 -7.30 -17.41
CA ASP A 37 11.68 -6.28 -18.18
C ASP A 37 10.29 -6.08 -17.59
N ALA A 38 10.22 -5.30 -16.49
CA ALA A 38 8.98 -4.93 -15.83
C ALA A 38 8.42 -3.63 -16.43
N ARG A 39 7.15 -3.67 -16.84
CA ARG A 39 6.39 -2.52 -17.36
C ARG A 39 5.09 -2.37 -16.59
N VAL A 40 4.61 -1.16 -16.41
CA VAL A 40 3.39 -0.85 -15.65
C VAL A 40 2.27 -0.47 -16.60
N ILE A 41 1.05 -0.92 -16.30
CA ILE A 41 -0.15 -0.49 -17.01
C ILE A 41 -1.23 -0.07 -16.02
N MET A 42 -1.83 1.10 -16.23
CA MET A 42 -2.83 1.69 -15.35
C MET A 42 -3.87 2.52 -16.13
N PRO A 43 -5.01 2.90 -15.52
CA PRO A 43 -5.93 3.83 -16.15
C PRO A 43 -5.33 5.23 -16.30
N LYS A 44 -5.64 5.91 -17.40
CA LYS A 44 -5.32 7.33 -17.62
C LYS A 44 -6.37 8.20 -16.94
N TYR A 45 -6.20 8.43 -15.65
CA TYR A 45 -7.13 9.27 -14.90
C TYR A 45 -7.04 10.76 -15.28
N GLY A 46 -8.19 11.44 -15.33
CA GLY A 46 -8.24 12.88 -15.59
C GLY A 46 -7.57 13.76 -14.52
N LYS A 47 -7.26 13.18 -13.35
CA LYS A 47 -6.52 13.85 -12.26
C LYS A 47 -5.00 13.73 -12.34
N ILE A 48 -4.47 13.01 -13.31
CA ILE A 48 -3.02 12.99 -13.54
C ILE A 48 -2.59 14.40 -13.93
N LYS A 49 -1.60 14.94 -13.23
CA LYS A 49 -1.12 16.32 -13.43
C LYS A 49 -0.59 16.52 -14.85
N GLU A 50 -0.74 17.75 -15.35
CA GLU A 50 -0.30 18.13 -16.70
C GLU A 50 1.20 17.90 -16.94
N GLU A 51 2.04 18.11 -15.91
CA GLU A 51 3.49 17.80 -15.98
C GLU A 51 3.81 16.35 -16.37
N HIS A 52 2.88 15.42 -16.10
CA HIS A 52 2.99 14.02 -16.48
C HIS A 52 2.30 13.74 -17.81
N THR A 53 1.05 14.23 -18.00
CA THR A 53 0.29 13.96 -19.23
C THR A 53 0.90 14.57 -20.47
N SER A 54 1.61 15.72 -20.34
CA SER A 54 2.34 16.34 -21.45
C SER A 54 3.51 15.51 -22.01
N ARG A 55 3.98 14.52 -21.25
CA ARG A 55 5.06 13.58 -21.68
C ARG A 55 4.50 12.28 -22.25
N MET A 56 3.18 12.07 -22.21
CA MET A 56 2.57 10.85 -22.68
C MET A 56 2.39 10.89 -24.20
N GLU A 57 2.85 9.85 -24.88
CA GLU A 57 2.69 9.62 -26.29
C GLU A 57 1.54 8.64 -26.55
N LEU A 58 0.62 8.98 -27.44
CA LEU A 58 -0.42 8.06 -27.90
C LEU A 58 0.18 7.05 -28.88
N ILE A 59 0.12 5.75 -28.55
CA ILE A 59 0.71 4.68 -29.35
C ILE A 59 -0.33 3.77 -30.00
N TYR A 60 -1.58 3.80 -29.54
CA TYR A 60 -2.66 2.99 -30.10
C TYR A 60 -4.02 3.63 -29.85
N GLU A 61 -4.93 3.52 -30.82
CA GLU A 61 -6.34 3.85 -30.72
C GLU A 61 -7.17 2.76 -31.37
N GLY A 62 -8.30 2.41 -30.70
CA GLY A 62 -9.22 1.41 -31.21
C GLY A 62 -10.47 1.31 -30.34
N THR A 63 -11.09 0.16 -30.38
CA THR A 63 -12.22 -0.17 -29.50
C THR A 63 -12.00 -1.55 -28.88
N THR A 64 -12.52 -1.75 -27.68
CA THR A 64 -12.52 -3.06 -27.01
C THR A 64 -13.95 -3.61 -26.88
N HIS A 65 -14.06 -4.90 -26.66
CA HIS A 65 -15.31 -5.60 -26.44
C HIS A 65 -15.71 -5.55 -24.95
N LEU A 66 -16.92 -5.12 -24.65
CA LEU A 66 -17.43 -5.09 -23.27
C LEU A 66 -18.93 -5.37 -23.26
N GLY A 67 -19.31 -6.64 -23.21
CA GLY A 67 -20.66 -7.05 -23.48
C GLY A 67 -21.10 -6.58 -24.88
N TRP A 68 -22.30 -6.02 -24.97
CA TRP A 68 -22.80 -5.43 -26.23
C TRP A 68 -22.14 -4.11 -26.62
N ARG A 69 -21.36 -3.51 -25.71
CA ARG A 69 -20.70 -2.21 -25.90
C ARG A 69 -19.41 -2.36 -26.73
N ARG A 70 -19.02 -1.25 -27.37
CA ARG A 70 -17.74 -1.12 -28.10
C ARG A 70 -17.06 0.20 -27.70
N PRO A 71 -16.65 0.33 -26.40
CA PRO A 71 -16.03 1.54 -25.96
C PRO A 71 -14.69 1.80 -26.64
N TYR A 72 -14.36 3.06 -26.81
CA TYR A 72 -13.05 3.53 -27.26
C TYR A 72 -11.96 3.06 -26.28
N VAL A 73 -10.80 2.70 -26.81
CA VAL A 73 -9.57 2.48 -26.05
C VAL A 73 -8.41 3.20 -26.72
N GLY A 74 -7.81 4.13 -25.99
CA GLY A 74 -6.52 4.71 -26.33
C GLY A 74 -5.43 4.13 -25.42
N VAL A 75 -4.22 4.01 -25.95
CA VAL A 75 -3.06 3.63 -25.14
C VAL A 75 -2.00 4.71 -25.25
N HIS A 76 -1.71 5.34 -24.13
CA HIS A 76 -0.58 6.26 -24.05
C HIS A 76 0.59 5.59 -23.33
N THR A 77 1.81 6.07 -23.62
CA THR A 77 3.02 5.60 -22.94
C THR A 77 3.90 6.76 -22.51
N CYS A 78 4.61 6.59 -21.41
CA CYS A 78 5.76 7.40 -21.04
C CYS A 78 6.73 6.57 -20.19
N GLU A 79 7.96 7.06 -20.06
CA GLU A 79 8.93 6.46 -19.14
C GLU A 79 8.96 7.26 -17.82
N GLN A 80 8.96 6.55 -16.69
CA GLN A 80 9.14 7.13 -15.37
C GLN A 80 10.20 6.32 -14.59
N ASP A 81 11.29 6.98 -14.19
CA ASP A 81 12.42 6.37 -13.45
C ASP A 81 12.98 5.09 -14.10
N GLY A 82 13.07 5.07 -15.44
CA GLY A 82 13.54 3.93 -16.22
C GLY A 82 12.53 2.80 -16.38
N VAL A 83 11.27 3.00 -15.98
CA VAL A 83 10.16 2.04 -16.15
C VAL A 83 9.21 2.54 -17.23
N PRO A 84 8.91 1.75 -18.28
CA PRO A 84 7.85 2.06 -19.22
C PRO A 84 6.48 1.93 -18.57
N PHE A 85 5.65 2.98 -18.69
CA PHE A 85 4.27 3.01 -18.26
C PHE A 85 3.34 3.07 -19.46
N TYR A 86 2.27 2.29 -19.42
CA TYR A 86 1.14 2.35 -20.32
C TYR A 86 -0.10 2.87 -19.59
N PHE A 87 -0.89 3.69 -20.28
CA PHE A 87 -2.10 4.29 -19.72
C PHE A 87 -3.27 3.96 -20.64
N ILE A 88 -4.28 3.28 -20.08
CA ILE A 88 -5.54 2.99 -20.79
C ILE A 88 -6.41 4.23 -20.74
N ASP A 89 -6.62 4.84 -21.87
CA ASP A 89 -7.41 6.05 -22.05
C ASP A 89 -8.85 5.74 -22.45
N ASN A 90 -9.77 6.22 -21.64
CA ASN A 90 -11.17 6.38 -21.94
C ASN A 90 -11.72 7.47 -21.03
N GLU A 91 -12.01 8.64 -21.59
CA GLU A 91 -12.46 9.79 -20.80
C GLU A 91 -13.80 9.53 -20.08
N GLN A 92 -14.71 8.78 -20.69
CA GLN A 92 -15.99 8.43 -20.08
C GLN A 92 -15.80 7.68 -18.75
N TYR A 93 -14.82 6.77 -18.71
CA TYR A 93 -14.56 5.94 -17.53
C TYR A 93 -13.57 6.57 -16.54
N PHE A 94 -12.57 7.30 -17.01
CA PHE A 94 -11.44 7.69 -16.16
C PHE A 94 -11.25 9.19 -15.95
N LYS A 95 -11.95 10.05 -16.68
CA LYS A 95 -11.95 11.50 -16.44
C LYS A 95 -13.03 11.86 -15.42
N ARG A 96 -12.80 11.48 -14.17
CA ARG A 96 -13.73 11.59 -13.04
C ARG A 96 -13.07 12.30 -11.85
N ASP A 97 -13.91 12.76 -10.90
CA ASP A 97 -13.44 13.46 -9.68
C ASP A 97 -12.80 12.55 -8.63
N ALA A 98 -13.05 11.28 -8.66
CA ALA A 98 -12.40 10.27 -7.81
C ALA A 98 -11.87 9.12 -8.66
N PHE A 99 -10.96 8.33 -8.10
CA PHE A 99 -10.44 7.16 -8.79
C PHE A 99 -11.43 5.98 -8.73
N TYR A 100 -12.13 5.83 -7.60
CA TYR A 100 -13.08 4.73 -7.31
C TYR A 100 -14.32 5.26 -6.59
N GLY A 101 -15.31 4.38 -6.38
CA GLY A 101 -16.52 4.66 -5.60
C GLY A 101 -17.68 5.15 -6.43
N TYR A 102 -17.71 4.80 -7.72
CA TYR A 102 -18.82 5.08 -8.61
C TYR A 102 -19.70 3.84 -8.79
N ASP A 103 -20.98 4.05 -9.03
CA ASP A 103 -21.95 2.96 -9.26
C ASP A 103 -21.59 2.11 -10.48
N ASP A 104 -20.87 2.70 -11.45
CA ASP A 104 -20.39 2.05 -12.67
C ASP A 104 -18.98 1.46 -12.56
N ASP A 105 -18.40 1.31 -11.36
CA ASP A 105 -17.07 0.75 -11.17
C ASP A 105 -16.91 -0.67 -11.73
N ALA A 106 -17.97 -1.48 -11.73
CA ALA A 106 -17.96 -2.78 -12.37
C ALA A 106 -17.65 -2.67 -13.88
N GLU A 107 -18.30 -1.74 -14.56
CA GLU A 107 -18.13 -1.50 -15.99
C GLU A 107 -16.75 -0.87 -16.27
N ARG A 108 -16.34 0.12 -15.48
CA ARG A 108 -15.06 0.83 -15.60
C ARG A 108 -13.88 -0.13 -15.50
N PHE A 109 -13.84 -0.96 -14.47
CA PHE A 109 -12.74 -1.89 -14.27
C PHE A 109 -12.89 -3.19 -15.08
N GLY A 110 -14.11 -3.58 -15.46
CA GLY A 110 -14.35 -4.60 -16.49
C GLY A 110 -13.76 -4.18 -17.84
N PHE A 111 -14.02 -2.92 -18.26
CA PHE A 111 -13.41 -2.32 -19.43
C PHE A 111 -11.88 -2.31 -19.34
N PHE A 112 -11.31 -1.83 -18.22
CA PHE A 112 -9.87 -1.79 -18.00
C PHE A 112 -9.24 -3.17 -18.18
N CYS A 113 -9.83 -4.19 -17.56
CA CYS A 113 -9.34 -5.56 -17.65
C CYS A 113 -9.39 -6.13 -19.07
N ARG A 114 -10.48 -5.91 -19.79
CA ARG A 114 -10.64 -6.38 -21.18
C ARG A 114 -9.68 -5.64 -22.11
N ALA A 115 -9.63 -4.33 -22.01
CA ALA A 115 -8.75 -3.49 -22.82
C ALA A 115 -7.28 -3.91 -22.71
N ILE A 116 -6.79 -4.22 -21.49
CA ILE A 116 -5.42 -4.70 -21.28
C ILE A 116 -5.13 -5.96 -22.07
N LEU A 117 -6.03 -6.94 -22.05
CA LEU A 117 -5.82 -8.17 -22.81
C LEU A 117 -5.88 -7.94 -24.33
N ASP A 118 -6.81 -7.12 -24.81
CA ASP A 118 -6.96 -6.82 -26.23
C ASP A 118 -5.77 -6.06 -26.83
N ILE A 119 -5.10 -5.20 -26.04
CA ILE A 119 -4.03 -4.36 -26.54
C ILE A 119 -2.63 -5.01 -26.51
N LEU A 120 -2.45 -6.15 -25.84
CA LEU A 120 -1.13 -6.80 -25.77
C LEU A 120 -0.47 -6.99 -27.14
N PRO A 121 -1.17 -7.39 -28.22
CA PRO A 121 -0.59 -7.49 -29.56
C PRO A 121 -0.19 -6.16 -30.17
N GLN A 122 -0.70 -5.05 -29.64
CA GLN A 122 -0.57 -3.70 -30.21
C GLN A 122 0.57 -2.89 -29.58
N ILE A 123 1.03 -3.29 -28.37
CA ILE A 123 2.05 -2.55 -27.62
C ILE A 123 3.46 -3.16 -27.74
N ASP A 124 3.66 -4.10 -28.67
CA ASP A 124 4.93 -4.81 -28.88
C ASP A 124 5.55 -5.38 -27.57
N PHE A 125 4.65 -5.86 -26.68
CA PHE A 125 5.06 -6.43 -25.40
C PHE A 125 4.14 -7.58 -24.99
N ILE A 126 4.59 -8.80 -25.18
CA ILE A 126 3.92 -9.99 -24.66
C ILE A 126 4.64 -10.42 -23.39
N PRO A 127 3.98 -10.33 -22.22
CA PRO A 127 4.59 -10.68 -20.95
C PRO A 127 4.67 -12.19 -20.74
N ASP A 128 5.67 -12.64 -19.97
CA ASP A 128 5.71 -13.99 -19.43
C ASP A 128 4.79 -14.10 -18.19
N VAL A 129 4.66 -12.99 -17.45
CA VAL A 129 3.82 -12.88 -16.25
C VAL A 129 2.99 -11.61 -16.27
N ILE A 130 1.70 -11.74 -15.97
CA ILE A 130 0.81 -10.61 -15.67
C ILE A 130 0.63 -10.56 -14.15
N GLN A 131 1.18 -9.52 -13.52
CA GLN A 131 1.03 -9.22 -12.09
C GLN A 131 -0.21 -8.35 -11.90
N LEU A 132 -1.22 -8.88 -11.23
CA LEU A 132 -2.51 -8.26 -10.96
C LEU A 132 -2.55 -7.71 -9.54
N ASN A 133 -3.11 -6.53 -9.34
CA ASN A 133 -3.11 -5.86 -8.04
C ASN A 133 -4.52 -5.45 -7.60
N ASP A 134 -5.01 -6.04 -6.52
CA ASP A 134 -6.33 -5.84 -5.93
C ASP A 134 -7.51 -6.10 -6.89
N TRP A 135 -8.73 -5.90 -6.40
CA TRP A 135 -9.98 -6.24 -7.08
C TRP A 135 -10.15 -5.61 -8.47
N HIS A 136 -9.57 -4.42 -8.68
CA HIS A 136 -9.65 -3.68 -9.94
C HIS A 136 -9.10 -4.48 -11.14
N THR A 137 -8.22 -5.41 -10.88
CA THR A 137 -7.51 -6.20 -11.89
C THR A 137 -7.91 -7.68 -11.87
N GLY A 138 -8.69 -8.09 -10.86
CA GLY A 138 -9.10 -9.47 -10.66
C GLY A 138 -9.78 -10.13 -11.87
N PRO A 139 -10.69 -9.44 -12.61
CA PRO A 139 -11.31 -9.99 -13.80
C PRO A 139 -10.34 -10.41 -14.89
N ILE A 140 -9.15 -9.85 -14.99
CA ILE A 140 -8.14 -10.28 -15.98
C ILE A 140 -7.89 -11.78 -15.88
N SER A 141 -7.84 -12.35 -14.68
CA SER A 141 -7.53 -13.76 -14.48
C SER A 141 -8.56 -14.71 -15.09
N VAL A 142 -9.86 -14.39 -14.97
CA VAL A 142 -10.93 -15.19 -15.56
C VAL A 142 -11.08 -14.91 -17.06
N LEU A 143 -11.01 -13.64 -17.49
CA LEU A 143 -11.06 -13.25 -18.90
C LEU A 143 -9.92 -13.88 -19.69
N TYR A 144 -8.71 -13.87 -19.15
CA TYR A 144 -7.56 -14.53 -19.75
C TYR A 144 -7.83 -16.03 -19.99
N ARG A 145 -8.36 -16.75 -18.99
CA ARG A 145 -8.66 -18.17 -19.10
C ARG A 145 -9.83 -18.49 -20.05
N SER A 146 -10.84 -17.62 -20.09
CA SER A 146 -12.02 -17.83 -20.92
C SER A 146 -11.74 -17.56 -22.41
N ASP A 147 -11.08 -16.43 -22.71
CA ASP A 147 -11.10 -15.87 -24.06
C ASP A 147 -9.72 -15.81 -24.73
N TYR A 148 -8.62 -15.87 -23.97
CA TYR A 148 -7.28 -15.61 -24.52
C TYR A 148 -6.27 -16.76 -24.38
N ALA A 149 -6.28 -17.51 -23.30
CA ALA A 149 -5.24 -18.50 -22.98
C ALA A 149 -5.06 -19.61 -24.06
N TRP A 150 -6.07 -19.87 -24.89
CA TRP A 150 -6.04 -20.83 -25.98
C TRP A 150 -5.40 -20.29 -27.27
N GLN A 151 -5.25 -18.97 -27.38
CA GLN A 151 -4.63 -18.30 -28.52
C GLN A 151 -3.10 -18.39 -28.41
N ASP A 152 -2.41 -18.64 -29.52
CA ASP A 152 -0.95 -18.88 -29.55
C ASP A 152 -0.15 -17.73 -28.94
N LEU A 153 -0.57 -16.48 -29.14
CA LEU A 153 0.09 -15.29 -28.65
C LEU A 153 0.09 -15.21 -27.10
N TYR A 154 -0.97 -15.70 -26.47
CA TYR A 154 -1.18 -15.63 -25.02
C TYR A 154 -0.79 -16.91 -24.28
N ARG A 155 -0.52 -17.99 -25.07
CA ARG A 155 -0.21 -19.29 -24.51
C ARG A 155 1.01 -19.22 -23.61
N GLY A 156 0.86 -19.71 -22.37
CA GLY A 156 1.96 -19.81 -21.40
C GLY A 156 2.14 -18.60 -20.48
N ILE A 157 1.42 -17.49 -20.70
CA ILE A 157 1.43 -16.36 -19.75
C ILE A 157 0.94 -16.85 -18.39
N LYS A 158 1.68 -16.53 -17.34
CA LYS A 158 1.29 -16.81 -15.94
C LYS A 158 0.63 -15.58 -15.33
N THR A 159 -0.33 -15.83 -14.44
CA THR A 159 -1.01 -14.77 -13.71
C THR A 159 -0.69 -14.85 -12.22
N VAL A 160 -0.26 -13.75 -11.65
CA VAL A 160 -0.03 -13.58 -10.20
C VAL A 160 -0.99 -12.52 -9.69
N PHE A 161 -1.77 -12.84 -8.67
CA PHE A 161 -2.72 -11.92 -8.08
C PHE A 161 -2.25 -11.48 -6.69
N THR A 162 -2.04 -10.17 -6.50
CA THR A 162 -1.58 -9.60 -5.23
C THR A 162 -2.73 -8.94 -4.48
N ILE A 163 -2.93 -9.36 -3.24
CA ILE A 163 -3.86 -8.76 -2.29
C ILE A 163 -3.12 -7.67 -1.51
N HIS A 164 -3.41 -6.40 -1.74
CA HIS A 164 -2.92 -5.30 -0.91
C HIS A 164 -3.85 -5.04 0.27
N ASN A 165 -5.17 -5.16 0.07
CA ASN A 165 -6.13 -5.05 1.15
C ASN A 165 -7.42 -5.83 0.84
N LEU A 166 -7.61 -6.97 1.49
CA LEU A 166 -8.74 -7.88 1.27
C LEU A 166 -10.11 -7.28 1.62
N LYS A 167 -10.16 -6.22 2.42
CA LYS A 167 -11.42 -5.55 2.79
C LYS A 167 -12.13 -4.92 1.58
N TYR A 168 -11.37 -4.48 0.58
CA TYR A 168 -11.92 -3.87 -0.64
C TYR A 168 -11.96 -4.92 -1.74
N GLN A 169 -13.15 -5.39 -2.11
CA GLN A 169 -13.30 -6.59 -2.92
C GLN A 169 -13.90 -6.37 -4.32
N GLY A 170 -14.47 -5.20 -4.58
CA GLY A 170 -15.19 -4.98 -5.84
C GLY A 170 -16.36 -5.96 -5.97
N VAL A 171 -17.35 -5.82 -5.08
CA VAL A 171 -18.59 -6.61 -5.09
C VAL A 171 -19.66 -5.84 -5.85
N PHE A 172 -20.21 -6.45 -6.90
CA PHE A 172 -21.13 -5.82 -7.82
C PHE A 172 -22.34 -6.70 -8.08
N ALA A 173 -23.39 -6.10 -8.64
CA ALA A 173 -24.59 -6.82 -9.02
C ALA A 173 -24.29 -7.98 -9.98
N ARG A 174 -25.10 -9.02 -9.92
CA ARG A 174 -24.89 -10.29 -10.66
C ARG A 174 -24.83 -10.10 -12.19
N ASP A 175 -25.55 -9.13 -12.72
CA ASP A 175 -25.57 -8.81 -14.15
C ASP A 175 -24.19 -8.31 -14.67
N ALA A 176 -23.31 -7.80 -13.81
CA ALA A 176 -21.93 -7.51 -14.20
C ALA A 176 -21.22 -8.73 -14.81
N PHE A 177 -21.58 -9.95 -14.41
CA PHE A 177 -21.01 -11.17 -14.95
C PHE A 177 -21.38 -11.41 -16.42
N THR A 178 -22.65 -11.20 -16.78
CA THR A 178 -23.17 -11.47 -18.12
C THR A 178 -23.17 -10.25 -19.03
N ASP A 179 -23.53 -9.06 -18.50
CA ASP A 179 -23.70 -7.85 -19.31
C ASP A 179 -22.39 -7.07 -19.51
N ILE A 180 -21.47 -7.15 -18.56
CA ILE A 180 -20.18 -6.45 -18.63
C ILE A 180 -19.07 -7.40 -19.08
N LEU A 181 -18.84 -8.48 -18.33
CA LEU A 181 -17.74 -9.40 -18.62
C LEU A 181 -18.05 -10.42 -19.70
N GLU A 182 -19.32 -10.66 -20.00
CA GLU A 182 -19.83 -11.58 -21.02
C GLU A 182 -19.26 -13.02 -20.87
N LEU A 183 -19.19 -13.48 -19.63
CA LEU A 183 -18.63 -14.78 -19.29
C LEU A 183 -19.68 -15.90 -19.37
N ASP A 184 -19.24 -17.08 -19.82
CA ASP A 184 -20.04 -18.32 -19.76
C ASP A 184 -20.30 -18.71 -18.30
N TRP A 185 -21.50 -19.20 -17.99
CA TRP A 185 -21.95 -19.60 -16.66
C TRP A 185 -21.04 -20.63 -15.97
N LYS A 186 -20.27 -21.41 -16.72
CA LYS A 186 -19.25 -22.32 -16.13
C LYS A 186 -18.19 -21.61 -15.27
N TRP A 187 -17.99 -20.31 -15.46
CA TRP A 187 -17.05 -19.50 -14.69
C TRP A 187 -17.69 -18.83 -13.46
N TYR A 188 -19.03 -18.88 -13.35
CA TYR A 188 -19.79 -18.12 -12.37
C TYR A 188 -19.41 -18.44 -10.93
N ASP A 189 -19.25 -19.72 -10.56
CA ASP A 189 -18.94 -20.14 -9.18
C ASP A 189 -17.63 -19.55 -8.67
N GLY A 190 -16.67 -19.31 -9.55
CA GLY A 190 -15.40 -18.67 -9.22
C GLY A 190 -15.48 -17.16 -8.97
N MET A 191 -16.63 -16.53 -9.26
CA MET A 191 -16.89 -15.10 -9.02
C MET A 191 -18.09 -14.85 -8.12
N SER A 192 -18.99 -15.82 -7.96
CA SER A 192 -20.21 -15.66 -7.17
C SER A 192 -19.92 -15.32 -5.71
N PHE A 193 -20.63 -14.35 -5.17
CA PHE A 193 -20.49 -13.92 -3.80
C PHE A 193 -21.88 -13.51 -3.28
N PHE A 194 -22.54 -14.41 -2.55
CA PHE A 194 -23.98 -14.31 -2.25
C PHE A 194 -24.78 -14.10 -3.56
N ASP A 195 -25.63 -13.08 -3.62
CA ASP A 195 -26.42 -12.70 -4.80
C ASP A 195 -25.66 -11.78 -5.77
N SER A 196 -24.35 -11.63 -5.59
CA SER A 196 -23.48 -10.69 -6.31
C SER A 196 -22.32 -11.42 -6.98
N VAL A 197 -21.47 -10.67 -7.67
CA VAL A 197 -20.16 -11.11 -8.16
C VAL A 197 -19.06 -10.30 -7.50
N ASN A 198 -17.92 -10.94 -7.29
CA ASN A 198 -16.79 -10.40 -6.56
C ASN A 198 -15.53 -10.48 -7.43
N TYR A 199 -14.99 -9.31 -7.79
CA TYR A 199 -13.83 -9.22 -8.67
C TYR A 199 -12.52 -9.65 -7.96
N MET A 200 -12.38 -9.40 -6.64
CA MET A 200 -11.29 -9.96 -5.84
C MET A 200 -11.31 -11.49 -5.89
N LYS A 201 -12.50 -12.10 -5.72
CA LYS A 201 -12.67 -13.55 -5.79
C LYS A 201 -12.22 -14.12 -7.15
N ALA A 202 -12.51 -13.44 -8.26
CA ALA A 202 -12.00 -13.85 -9.57
C ALA A 202 -10.47 -13.96 -9.57
N GLY A 203 -9.78 -12.95 -9.06
CA GLY A 203 -8.33 -12.96 -8.92
C GLY A 203 -7.83 -14.14 -8.08
N LEU A 204 -8.47 -14.40 -6.94
CA LEU A 204 -8.11 -15.49 -6.04
C LEU A 204 -8.31 -16.88 -6.66
N VAL A 205 -9.41 -17.09 -7.41
CA VAL A 205 -9.76 -18.40 -7.95
C VAL A 205 -8.97 -18.72 -9.21
N PHE A 206 -8.85 -17.75 -10.12
CA PHE A 206 -8.37 -18.00 -11.48
C PHE A 206 -6.91 -17.66 -11.74
N SER A 207 -6.21 -16.98 -10.84
CA SER A 207 -4.77 -16.74 -11.01
C SER A 207 -3.94 -18.00 -10.74
N ASP A 208 -2.77 -18.10 -11.33
CA ASP A 208 -1.87 -19.23 -11.10
C ASP A 208 -1.30 -19.19 -9.69
N TYR A 209 -0.94 -17.99 -9.20
CA TYR A 209 -0.43 -17.76 -7.86
C TYR A 209 -1.10 -16.56 -7.22
N ILE A 210 -1.11 -16.54 -5.89
CA ILE A 210 -1.62 -15.45 -5.07
C ILE A 210 -0.48 -14.94 -4.20
N THR A 211 -0.29 -13.63 -4.16
CA THR A 211 0.60 -13.02 -3.18
C THR A 211 -0.17 -12.04 -2.30
N THR A 212 0.37 -11.76 -1.13
CA THR A 212 -0.07 -10.67 -0.29
C THR A 212 1.12 -9.99 0.37
N VAL A 213 0.90 -8.88 1.02
CA VAL A 213 1.92 -7.89 1.36
C VAL A 213 2.57 -8.10 2.74
N SER A 214 2.39 -9.28 3.33
CA SER A 214 3.18 -9.73 4.49
C SER A 214 2.94 -11.21 4.79
N ARG A 215 3.88 -11.85 5.46
CA ARG A 215 3.79 -13.27 5.84
C ARG A 215 2.68 -13.48 6.89
N THR A 216 2.67 -12.64 7.92
CA THR A 216 1.62 -12.68 8.94
C THR A 216 0.25 -12.46 8.33
N TYR A 217 0.10 -11.48 7.44
CA TYR A 217 -1.19 -11.22 6.80
C TYR A 217 -1.64 -12.39 5.92
N ALA A 218 -0.73 -13.07 5.23
CA ALA A 218 -1.07 -14.30 4.48
C ALA A 218 -1.69 -15.38 5.37
N HIS A 219 -1.25 -15.49 6.63
CA HIS A 219 -1.86 -16.40 7.60
C HIS A 219 -3.17 -15.85 8.19
N GLU A 220 -3.21 -14.56 8.52
CA GLU A 220 -4.40 -13.90 9.09
C GLU A 220 -5.62 -14.01 8.18
N ILE A 221 -5.49 -13.72 6.88
CA ILE A 221 -6.60 -13.72 5.91
C ILE A 221 -7.19 -15.11 5.63
N GLN A 222 -6.53 -16.18 6.06
CA GLN A 222 -7.06 -17.53 6.03
C GLN A 222 -8.00 -17.84 7.21
N ASN A 223 -8.16 -16.91 8.17
CA ASN A 223 -9.06 -17.03 9.30
C ASN A 223 -10.31 -16.16 9.12
N ALA A 224 -11.43 -16.62 9.63
CA ALA A 224 -12.73 -15.95 9.46
C ALA A 224 -12.74 -14.48 9.94
N TYR A 225 -11.92 -14.13 10.97
CA TYR A 225 -11.85 -12.77 11.50
C TYR A 225 -11.25 -11.76 10.53
N TYR A 226 -10.22 -12.16 9.75
CA TYR A 226 -9.51 -11.28 8.81
C TYR A 226 -9.83 -11.58 7.34
N GLY A 227 -10.48 -12.71 7.07
CA GLY A 227 -10.65 -13.24 5.71
C GLY A 227 -11.80 -12.61 4.91
N GLU A 228 -12.56 -11.68 5.53
CA GLU A 228 -13.62 -10.90 4.86
C GLU A 228 -14.54 -11.79 4.01
N GLN A 229 -14.89 -12.98 4.54
CA GLN A 229 -15.71 -14.04 3.92
C GLN A 229 -15.07 -14.74 2.70
N LEU A 230 -13.77 -14.48 2.45
CA LEU A 230 -12.97 -15.18 1.43
C LEU A 230 -11.95 -16.15 2.03
N ASP A 231 -11.93 -16.30 3.37
CA ASP A 231 -11.02 -17.18 4.11
C ASP A 231 -11.07 -18.63 3.65
N GLY A 232 -12.26 -19.14 3.27
CA GLY A 232 -12.42 -20.48 2.74
C GLY A 232 -11.64 -20.71 1.44
N ILE A 233 -11.70 -19.76 0.51
CA ILE A 233 -10.96 -19.82 -0.76
C ILE A 233 -9.46 -19.68 -0.50
N LEU A 234 -9.06 -18.77 0.39
CA LEU A 234 -7.65 -18.56 0.73
C LEU A 234 -7.04 -19.80 1.37
N ARG A 235 -7.77 -20.51 2.24
CA ARG A 235 -7.34 -21.83 2.76
C ARG A 235 -7.22 -22.88 1.65
N MET A 236 -8.18 -22.96 0.75
CA MET A 236 -8.13 -23.89 -0.39
C MET A 236 -6.96 -23.62 -1.34
N ARG A 237 -6.50 -22.38 -1.41
CA ARG A 237 -5.40 -21.93 -2.28
C ARG A 237 -4.12 -21.65 -1.48
N SER A 238 -4.01 -22.19 -0.24
CA SER A 238 -2.87 -21.92 0.65
C SER A 238 -1.52 -22.39 0.09
N ASP A 239 -1.52 -23.42 -0.76
CA ASP A 239 -0.35 -23.91 -1.50
C ASP A 239 0.15 -22.94 -2.58
N ARG A 240 -0.65 -21.97 -2.94
CA ARG A 240 -0.37 -20.93 -3.95
C ARG A 240 -0.34 -19.51 -3.36
N LEU A 241 -0.53 -19.37 -2.05
CA LEU A 241 -0.56 -18.10 -1.34
C LEU A 241 0.79 -17.83 -0.67
N VAL A 242 1.44 -16.73 -1.05
CA VAL A 242 2.72 -16.31 -0.48
C VAL A 242 2.63 -14.90 0.07
N GLY A 243 3.08 -14.69 1.30
CA GLY A 243 3.22 -13.35 1.91
C GLY A 243 4.61 -12.78 1.65
N ILE A 244 4.69 -11.62 1.01
CA ILE A 244 5.94 -10.90 0.72
C ILE A 244 5.81 -9.47 1.24
N VAL A 245 6.66 -9.07 2.18
CA VAL A 245 6.61 -7.73 2.79
C VAL A 245 6.97 -6.65 1.78
N ASN A 246 6.23 -5.54 1.75
CA ASN A 246 6.56 -4.40 0.89
C ASN A 246 7.80 -3.66 1.39
N GLY A 247 8.60 -3.14 0.47
CA GLY A 247 9.68 -2.19 0.75
C GLY A 247 9.24 -0.73 0.63
N ILE A 248 10.19 0.17 0.80
CA ILE A 248 10.03 1.62 0.55
C ILE A 248 11.10 2.12 -0.42
N ASP A 249 10.78 3.16 -1.20
CA ASP A 249 11.76 3.77 -2.11
C ASP A 249 12.79 4.62 -1.32
N TYR A 250 14.03 4.14 -1.28
CA TYR A 250 15.15 4.84 -0.62
C TYR A 250 15.63 6.10 -1.34
N THR A 251 15.21 6.33 -2.56
CA THR A 251 15.49 7.60 -3.24
C THR A 251 14.54 8.69 -2.77
N VAL A 252 13.33 8.32 -2.34
CA VAL A 252 12.30 9.21 -1.78
C VAL A 252 12.44 9.35 -0.27
N TYR A 253 12.59 8.22 0.45
CA TYR A 253 12.65 8.17 1.91
C TYR A 253 14.09 7.98 2.40
N ASN A 254 14.87 9.06 2.38
CA ASN A 254 16.26 9.04 2.83
C ASN A 254 16.62 10.31 3.58
N PRO A 255 16.79 10.27 4.93
CA PRO A 255 17.08 11.45 5.72
C PRO A 255 18.38 12.15 5.32
N ALA A 256 19.33 11.45 4.67
CA ALA A 256 20.57 12.04 4.20
C ALA A 256 20.40 12.96 2.97
N THR A 257 19.38 12.72 2.15
CA THR A 257 19.20 13.41 0.85
C THR A 257 17.81 14.04 0.67
N ASP A 258 16.86 13.78 1.56
CA ASP A 258 15.49 14.27 1.48
C ASP A 258 15.46 15.80 1.57
N LYS A 259 14.95 16.44 0.53
CA LYS A 259 14.83 17.90 0.41
C LYS A 259 13.66 18.50 1.22
N ARG A 260 12.75 17.65 1.72
CA ARG A 260 11.55 18.07 2.47
C ARG A 260 11.84 18.28 3.95
N VAL A 261 12.90 17.64 4.49
CA VAL A 261 13.30 17.78 5.91
C VAL A 261 14.04 19.10 6.14
N PHE A 262 14.04 19.60 7.36
CA PHE A 262 14.71 20.85 7.70
C PHE A 262 16.24 20.72 7.68
N LYS A 263 16.75 19.56 8.14
CA LYS A 263 18.17 19.25 8.18
C LYS A 263 18.39 17.79 7.79
N ASN A 264 19.24 17.56 6.80
CA ASN A 264 19.65 16.21 6.45
C ASN A 264 20.56 15.62 7.53
N TYR A 265 20.47 14.30 7.72
CA TYR A 265 21.25 13.57 8.72
C TYR A 265 21.41 12.09 8.35
N THR A 266 22.35 11.43 9.01
CA THR A 266 22.61 9.99 8.94
C THR A 266 22.64 9.41 10.35
N ALA A 267 22.83 8.10 10.46
CA ALA A 267 23.04 7.43 11.74
C ALA A 267 24.23 8.02 12.55
N ASP A 268 25.26 8.49 11.84
CA ASP A 268 26.45 9.06 12.46
C ASP A 268 26.28 10.56 12.79
N THR A 269 25.24 11.21 12.29
CA THR A 269 25.02 12.66 12.44
C THR A 269 23.66 13.01 13.05
N LEU A 270 23.26 12.28 14.11
CA LEU A 270 21.95 12.42 14.78
C LEU A 270 21.65 13.82 15.35
N ALA A 271 22.63 14.71 15.42
CA ALA A 271 22.39 16.12 15.74
C ALA A 271 21.38 16.75 14.76
N GLY A 272 21.40 16.35 13.47
CA GLY A 272 20.43 16.81 12.49
C GLY A 272 18.99 16.37 12.81
N LYS A 273 18.78 15.17 13.39
CA LYS A 273 17.45 14.74 13.85
C LYS A 273 16.93 15.60 14.99
N ARG A 274 17.80 16.02 15.92
CA ARG A 274 17.41 16.94 17.01
C ARG A 274 17.00 18.32 16.48
N GLU A 275 17.69 18.81 15.46
CA GLU A 275 17.31 20.07 14.78
C GLU A 275 15.94 19.92 14.09
N ASN A 276 15.68 18.80 13.39
CA ASN A 276 14.36 18.50 12.81
C ASN A 276 13.26 18.49 13.89
N LYS A 277 13.51 17.91 15.06
CA LYS A 277 12.59 17.90 16.18
C LYS A 277 12.23 19.32 16.64
N GLN A 278 13.22 20.18 16.87
CA GLN A 278 12.99 21.56 17.28
C GLN A 278 12.21 22.35 16.21
N LYS A 279 12.55 22.16 14.95
CA LYS A 279 11.84 22.80 13.83
C LYS A 279 10.43 22.26 13.62
N LEU A 280 10.19 20.98 13.90
CA LEU A 280 8.84 20.38 13.90
C LEU A 280 7.99 21.00 15.01
N GLN A 281 8.52 21.15 16.22
CA GLN A 281 7.83 21.81 17.34
C GLN A 281 7.44 23.24 16.97
N GLU A 282 8.37 24.02 16.40
CA GLU A 282 8.11 25.37 15.91
C GLU A 282 7.00 25.40 14.85
N LEU A 283 7.09 24.54 13.82
CA LEU A 283 6.12 24.46 12.75
C LEU A 283 4.72 24.09 13.26
N CYS A 284 4.65 23.19 14.24
CA CYS A 284 3.42 22.71 14.85
C CYS A 284 2.86 23.61 15.95
N GLY A 285 3.50 24.75 16.24
CA GLY A 285 3.08 25.67 17.30
C GLY A 285 3.27 25.11 18.72
N LEU A 286 4.13 24.11 18.89
CA LEU A 286 4.42 23.47 20.16
C LEU A 286 5.65 24.14 20.81
N PRO A 287 5.72 24.20 22.16
CA PRO A 287 6.91 24.72 22.83
C PRO A 287 8.13 23.82 22.53
N GLN A 288 9.27 24.45 22.30
CA GLN A 288 10.54 23.73 22.12
C GLN A 288 11.02 23.17 23.45
N LYS A 289 10.66 21.93 23.72
CA LYS A 289 11.03 21.17 24.91
C LYS A 289 11.79 19.92 24.54
N ASN A 290 12.68 19.47 25.42
CA ASN A 290 13.36 18.19 25.27
C ASN A 290 12.49 17.05 25.84
N VAL A 291 11.29 16.88 25.29
CA VAL A 291 10.33 15.82 25.64
C VAL A 291 10.03 14.97 24.42
N PRO A 292 9.59 13.72 24.57
CA PRO A 292 9.24 12.89 23.43
C PRO A 292 8.11 13.46 22.59
N ILE A 293 8.23 13.33 21.26
CA ILE A 293 7.16 13.57 20.31
C ILE A 293 6.61 12.23 19.84
N LEU A 294 5.36 11.92 20.20
CA LEU A 294 4.58 10.87 19.57
C LEU A 294 3.99 11.42 18.27
N ALA A 295 4.02 10.64 17.21
CA ALA A 295 3.46 11.06 15.93
C ALA A 295 2.54 10.00 15.32
N MET A 296 1.55 10.48 14.60
CA MET A 296 0.68 9.68 13.72
C MET A 296 0.58 10.38 12.36
N VAL A 297 0.91 9.66 11.29
CA VAL A 297 0.68 10.09 9.90
C VAL A 297 -0.17 9.02 9.25
N THR A 298 -1.48 9.23 9.16
CA THR A 298 -2.40 8.17 8.74
C THR A 298 -3.75 8.72 8.28
N ARG A 299 -4.52 7.91 7.56
CA ARG A 299 -5.95 8.18 7.37
C ARG A 299 -6.66 8.07 8.72
N LEU A 300 -7.51 9.04 9.02
CA LEU A 300 -8.24 9.08 10.29
C LEU A 300 -9.51 8.21 10.20
N VAL A 301 -9.32 6.89 10.22
CA VAL A 301 -10.38 5.89 10.12
C VAL A 301 -10.27 4.83 11.23
N GLU A 302 -11.37 4.15 11.53
CA GLU A 302 -11.49 3.17 12.62
C GLU A 302 -10.41 2.07 12.56
N ALA A 303 -10.15 1.54 11.37
CA ALA A 303 -9.17 0.48 11.17
C ALA A 303 -7.74 0.84 11.64
N LYS A 304 -7.44 2.13 11.81
CA LYS A 304 -6.15 2.60 12.34
C LYS A 304 -6.08 2.63 13.87
N GLY A 305 -7.11 2.10 14.56
CA GLY A 305 -7.14 1.96 16.01
C GLY A 305 -7.27 3.28 16.77
N LEU A 306 -7.88 4.29 16.13
CA LEU A 306 -8.01 5.62 16.71
C LEU A 306 -8.93 5.62 17.93
N ASP A 307 -9.87 4.68 18.04
CA ASP A 307 -10.71 4.50 19.24
C ASP A 307 -9.85 4.15 20.46
N LEU A 308 -8.80 3.33 20.29
CA LEU A 308 -7.86 3.03 21.37
C LEU A 308 -7.11 4.29 21.81
N VAL A 309 -6.68 5.10 20.83
CA VAL A 309 -5.99 6.38 21.11
C VAL A 309 -6.92 7.33 21.84
N GLN A 310 -8.18 7.49 21.39
CA GLN A 310 -9.18 8.33 22.04
C GLN A 310 -9.36 7.96 23.53
N HIS A 311 -9.31 6.67 23.82
CA HIS A 311 -9.55 6.17 25.18
C HIS A 311 -8.40 6.47 26.15
N ILE A 312 -7.14 6.48 25.67
CA ILE A 312 -5.97 6.61 26.56
C ILE A 312 -5.31 7.98 26.55
N ILE A 313 -5.59 8.81 25.53
CA ILE A 313 -4.71 9.95 25.24
C ILE A 313 -4.77 11.02 26.34
N ASP A 314 -5.92 11.24 26.95
CA ASP A 314 -6.07 12.16 28.07
C ASP A 314 -5.24 11.71 29.28
N GLU A 315 -5.28 10.42 29.62
CA GLU A 315 -4.46 9.85 30.69
C GLU A 315 -3.00 10.00 30.37
N LEU A 316 -2.57 9.59 29.17
CA LEU A 316 -1.17 9.64 28.73
C LEU A 316 -0.62 11.08 28.78
N LEU A 317 -1.36 12.06 28.27
CA LEU A 317 -0.94 13.48 28.28
C LEU A 317 -0.92 14.09 29.69
N SER A 318 -1.77 13.60 30.61
CA SER A 318 -1.78 14.09 31.98
C SER A 318 -0.66 13.52 32.84
N MET A 319 -0.27 12.29 32.59
CA MET A 319 0.73 11.56 33.38
C MET A 319 2.16 11.74 32.88
N GLU A 320 2.34 11.96 31.56
CA GLU A 320 3.65 12.03 30.94
C GLU A 320 3.92 13.42 30.31
N ASP A 321 5.17 13.87 30.39
CA ASP A 321 5.57 15.10 29.70
C ASP A 321 6.01 14.75 28.26
N ILE A 322 5.00 14.65 27.39
CA ILE A 322 5.14 14.29 25.96
C ILE A 322 4.40 15.30 25.09
N GLN A 323 4.73 15.30 23.82
CA GLN A 323 3.97 16.01 22.79
C GLN A 323 3.40 15.01 21.77
N LEU A 324 2.26 15.36 21.16
CA LEU A 324 1.58 14.55 20.16
C LEU A 324 1.38 15.36 18.88
N VAL A 325 1.80 14.81 17.75
CA VAL A 325 1.62 15.41 16.41
C VAL A 325 0.82 14.44 15.55
N ILE A 326 -0.35 14.88 15.08
CA ILE A 326 -1.21 14.11 14.17
C ILE A 326 -1.22 14.79 12.82
N VAL A 327 -1.08 14.00 11.74
CA VAL A 327 -1.23 14.44 10.35
C VAL A 327 -2.13 13.45 9.62
N GLY A 328 -3.21 13.94 9.03
CA GLY A 328 -4.13 13.11 8.24
C GLY A 328 -5.54 13.64 8.16
N THR A 329 -6.34 13.03 7.31
CA THR A 329 -7.78 13.29 7.14
C THR A 329 -8.54 11.97 7.14
N GLY A 330 -9.86 12.02 7.36
CA GLY A 330 -10.70 10.83 7.32
C GLY A 330 -12.11 11.07 7.85
N ASP A 331 -12.54 10.20 8.76
CA ASP A 331 -13.87 10.29 9.37
C ASP A 331 -13.97 11.53 10.26
N LYS A 332 -15.02 12.31 10.06
CA LYS A 332 -15.26 13.57 10.78
C LYS A 332 -15.18 13.42 12.30
N ARG A 333 -15.63 12.29 12.85
CA ARG A 333 -15.58 12.02 14.31
C ARG A 333 -14.16 12.08 14.87
N TYR A 334 -13.18 11.55 14.14
CA TYR A 334 -11.77 11.56 14.56
C TYR A 334 -11.12 12.92 14.30
N GLU A 335 -11.43 13.54 13.16
CA GLU A 335 -10.94 14.90 12.89
C GLU A 335 -11.38 15.90 13.98
N ASP A 336 -12.67 15.88 14.32
CA ASP A 336 -13.23 16.75 15.35
C ASP A 336 -12.65 16.44 16.73
N PHE A 337 -12.44 15.15 17.05
CA PHE A 337 -11.79 14.74 18.29
C PHE A 337 -10.37 15.31 18.40
N PHE A 338 -9.53 15.15 17.39
CA PHE A 338 -8.16 15.63 17.46
C PHE A 338 -8.06 17.16 17.45
N ARG A 339 -8.98 17.87 16.79
CA ARG A 339 -9.09 19.34 16.90
C ARG A 339 -9.45 19.76 18.34
N ALA A 340 -10.40 19.08 18.96
CA ALA A 340 -10.78 19.34 20.35
C ALA A 340 -9.64 19.01 21.33
N LEU A 341 -8.92 17.93 21.09
CA LEU A 341 -7.74 17.54 21.88
C LEU A 341 -6.62 18.59 21.80
N ALA A 342 -6.33 19.10 20.60
CA ALA A 342 -5.35 20.17 20.43
C ALA A 342 -5.77 21.48 21.12
N TRP A 343 -7.06 21.80 21.09
CA TRP A 343 -7.60 22.94 21.85
C TRP A 343 -7.47 22.74 23.36
N LYS A 344 -7.72 21.52 23.86
CA LYS A 344 -7.61 21.18 25.30
C LYS A 344 -6.15 21.22 25.80
N TYR A 345 -5.19 20.77 24.97
CA TYR A 345 -3.79 20.65 25.31
C TYR A 345 -2.87 21.44 24.32
N PRO A 346 -3.02 22.78 24.21
CA PRO A 346 -2.34 23.55 23.17
C PRO A 346 -0.80 23.54 23.28
N GLN A 347 -0.25 23.19 24.46
CA GLN A 347 1.20 23.07 24.67
C GLN A 347 1.73 21.65 24.44
N LYS A 348 0.85 20.67 24.19
CA LYS A 348 1.22 19.26 24.06
C LYS A 348 0.74 18.61 22.75
N VAL A 349 -0.32 19.14 22.10
CA VAL A 349 -0.95 18.50 20.95
C VAL A 349 -1.03 19.44 19.75
N SER A 350 -0.59 18.95 18.59
CA SER A 350 -0.81 19.57 17.28
C SER A 350 -1.58 18.62 16.37
N ALA A 351 -2.78 19.03 15.95
CA ALA A 351 -3.65 18.28 15.04
C ALA A 351 -3.65 18.94 13.67
N ASN A 352 -2.95 18.33 12.72
CA ASN A 352 -2.84 18.81 11.34
C ASN A 352 -3.79 17.99 10.46
N ILE A 353 -5.04 18.44 10.35
CA ILE A 353 -6.10 17.74 9.62
C ILE A 353 -6.02 18.09 8.13
N LEU A 354 -5.04 17.52 7.47
CA LEU A 354 -4.75 17.72 6.05
C LEU A 354 -3.88 16.57 5.51
N PHE A 355 -3.81 16.46 4.19
CA PHE A 355 -2.85 15.61 3.50
C PHE A 355 -1.70 16.48 2.99
N ASP A 356 -0.51 16.32 3.58
CA ASP A 356 0.70 17.06 3.19
C ASP A 356 1.92 16.14 3.30
N GLU A 357 2.49 15.77 2.15
CA GLU A 357 3.68 14.91 2.10
C GLU A 357 4.90 15.57 2.74
N THR A 358 5.08 16.89 2.57
CA THR A 358 6.23 17.59 3.14
C THR A 358 6.17 17.58 4.66
N LEU A 359 4.98 17.84 5.22
CA LEU A 359 4.76 17.75 6.66
C LEU A 359 4.97 16.31 7.16
N ALA A 360 4.48 15.30 6.43
CA ALA A 360 4.69 13.89 6.78
C ALA A 360 6.18 13.55 6.90
N HIS A 361 7.01 13.93 5.91
CA HIS A 361 8.47 13.73 5.97
C HIS A 361 9.11 14.43 7.15
N ARG A 362 8.69 15.66 7.47
CA ARG A 362 9.16 16.42 8.64
C ARG A 362 8.76 15.75 9.95
N VAL A 363 7.58 15.16 10.01
CA VAL A 363 7.11 14.38 11.17
C VAL A 363 7.97 13.13 11.36
N TYR A 364 8.22 12.34 10.30
CA TYR A 364 9.12 11.20 10.39
C TYR A 364 10.53 11.60 10.83
N ALA A 365 11.04 12.74 10.34
CA ALA A 365 12.38 13.20 10.69
C ALA A 365 12.49 13.79 12.12
N GLY A 366 11.41 14.40 12.64
CA GLY A 366 11.44 15.13 13.91
C GLY A 366 10.82 14.41 15.09
N ALA A 367 9.96 13.41 14.88
CA ALA A 367 9.35 12.64 15.96
C ALA A 367 10.34 11.64 16.60
N ASP A 368 10.03 11.22 17.82
CA ASP A 368 10.75 10.15 18.52
C ASP A 368 10.02 8.81 18.39
N LEU A 369 8.68 8.83 18.43
CA LEU A 369 7.83 7.65 18.34
C LEU A 369 6.81 7.80 17.23
N PHE A 370 6.49 6.69 16.57
CA PHE A 370 5.48 6.60 15.55
C PHE A 370 4.41 5.58 15.92
N LEU A 371 3.19 6.03 16.13
CA LEU A 371 2.12 5.23 16.69
C LEU A 371 1.24 4.62 15.60
N MET A 372 1.14 3.28 15.57
CA MET A 372 0.31 2.51 14.63
C MET A 372 -0.50 1.42 15.37
N PRO A 373 -1.55 1.77 16.12
CA PRO A 373 -2.35 0.81 16.88
C PRO A 373 -3.42 0.13 16.02
N SER A 374 -3.14 -0.15 14.77
CA SER A 374 -4.08 -0.62 13.77
C SER A 374 -4.81 -1.89 14.17
N GLN A 375 -6.13 -1.96 13.91
CA GLN A 375 -6.93 -3.16 14.10
C GLN A 375 -6.48 -4.28 13.15
N TYR A 376 -6.15 -3.93 11.92
CA TYR A 376 -5.45 -4.76 10.96
C TYR A 376 -4.57 -3.85 10.09
N GLU A 377 -3.44 -4.38 9.66
CA GLU A 377 -2.49 -3.67 8.79
C GLU A 377 -1.84 -4.67 7.83
N PRO A 378 -2.32 -4.80 6.59
CA PRO A 378 -1.79 -5.80 5.66
C PRO A 378 -0.27 -5.80 5.55
N CYS A 379 0.33 -4.65 5.33
CA CYS A 379 1.77 -4.46 5.39
C CYS A 379 2.14 -3.33 6.35
N GLY A 380 1.56 -2.15 6.12
CA GLY A 380 2.08 -0.91 6.68
C GLY A 380 3.34 -0.45 5.94
N ILE A 381 3.39 0.84 5.64
CA ILE A 381 4.57 1.51 5.06
C ILE A 381 5.11 2.52 6.07
N GLY A 382 4.22 3.11 6.87
CA GLY A 382 4.57 4.16 7.84
C GLY A 382 5.62 3.75 8.85
N GLN A 383 5.60 2.51 9.37
CA GLN A 383 6.61 2.00 10.29
C GLN A 383 7.97 1.84 9.62
N LEU A 384 8.01 1.43 8.35
CA LEU A 384 9.25 1.30 7.59
C LEU A 384 9.90 2.68 7.36
N ILE A 385 9.08 3.67 6.98
CA ILE A 385 9.53 5.05 6.83
C ILE A 385 10.00 5.59 8.20
N ALA A 386 9.22 5.40 9.26
CA ALA A 386 9.60 5.86 10.61
C ALA A 386 10.97 5.29 11.01
N LEU A 387 11.19 3.98 10.86
CA LEU A 387 12.48 3.34 11.11
C LEU A 387 13.59 3.96 10.26
N ARG A 388 13.34 4.19 8.97
CA ARG A 388 14.32 4.79 8.07
C ARG A 388 14.77 6.19 8.52
N TYR A 389 13.87 6.95 9.14
CA TYR A 389 14.16 8.27 9.72
C TYR A 389 14.59 8.21 11.20
N GLY A 390 14.78 7.00 11.77
CA GLY A 390 15.19 6.81 13.16
C GLY A 390 14.10 7.19 14.18
N THR A 391 12.85 7.07 13.80
CA THR A 391 11.67 7.24 14.65
C THR A 391 11.14 5.85 14.99
N LEU A 392 11.02 5.53 16.29
CA LEU A 392 10.70 4.17 16.74
C LEU A 392 9.20 3.90 16.67
N PRO A 393 8.76 2.85 15.96
CA PRO A 393 7.35 2.48 15.90
C PRO A 393 6.84 1.89 17.21
N VAL A 394 5.58 2.24 17.57
CA VAL A 394 4.77 1.59 18.60
C VAL A 394 3.56 0.98 17.88
N VAL A 395 3.50 -0.32 17.78
CA VAL A 395 2.57 -1.01 16.87
C VAL A 395 1.79 -2.11 17.55
N ARG A 396 0.61 -2.42 17.01
CA ARG A 396 -0.07 -3.69 17.34
C ARG A 396 0.50 -4.83 16.50
N LYS A 397 0.60 -6.01 17.10
CA LYS A 397 1.03 -7.25 16.42
C LYS A 397 -0.04 -7.72 15.44
N THR A 398 0.06 -7.29 14.18
CA THR A 398 -0.84 -7.71 13.10
C THR A 398 -0.17 -7.47 11.74
N GLY A 399 -0.42 -8.35 10.79
CA GLY A 399 0.05 -8.25 9.41
C GLY A 399 1.52 -7.87 9.31
N GLY A 400 1.84 -6.93 8.42
CA GLY A 400 3.21 -6.50 8.21
C GLY A 400 3.85 -5.75 9.38
N LEU A 401 3.07 -5.23 10.32
CA LEU A 401 3.64 -4.66 11.54
C LEU A 401 4.34 -5.75 12.38
N ASN A 402 3.72 -6.94 12.48
CA ASN A 402 4.34 -8.08 13.16
C ASN A 402 5.58 -8.61 12.42
N ASP A 403 5.63 -8.49 11.10
CA ASP A 403 6.75 -8.99 10.30
C ASP A 403 7.96 -8.03 10.29
N THR A 404 7.73 -6.74 10.54
CA THR A 404 8.75 -5.69 10.39
C THR A 404 9.22 -5.08 11.70
N ILE A 405 8.43 -5.18 12.77
CA ILE A 405 8.78 -4.65 14.07
C ILE A 405 9.10 -5.83 15.02
N THR A 406 10.21 -5.68 15.71
CA THR A 406 10.63 -6.58 16.81
C THR A 406 10.63 -5.77 18.10
N ALA A 407 9.89 -6.24 19.08
CA ALA A 407 9.79 -5.56 20.38
C ALA A 407 11.18 -5.40 21.03
N TYR A 408 11.45 -4.18 21.48
CA TYR A 408 12.69 -3.88 22.17
C TYR A 408 12.81 -4.68 23.48
N ASN A 409 13.90 -5.42 23.61
CA ASN A 409 14.25 -6.17 24.81
C ASN A 409 15.31 -5.38 25.61
N LYS A 410 14.90 -4.86 26.77
CA LYS A 410 15.77 -4.06 27.64
C LYS A 410 16.99 -4.82 28.20
N TYR A 411 16.94 -6.15 28.23
CA TYR A 411 18.03 -6.99 28.76
C TYR A 411 19.10 -7.28 27.72
N THR A 412 18.71 -7.51 26.46
CA THR A 412 19.65 -7.76 25.34
C THR A 412 20.01 -6.49 24.60
N GLY A 413 19.19 -5.44 24.68
CA GLY A 413 19.32 -4.21 23.92
C GLY A 413 18.95 -4.38 22.44
N GLU A 414 18.29 -5.47 22.07
CA GLU A 414 17.85 -5.78 20.72
C GLU A 414 16.39 -5.37 20.50
N GLY A 415 16.02 -5.17 19.23
CA GLY A 415 14.69 -4.73 18.80
C GLY A 415 14.73 -3.39 18.11
N ASN A 416 13.66 -3.09 17.35
CA ASN A 416 13.56 -1.87 16.54
C ASN A 416 12.30 -1.05 16.81
N GLY A 417 11.48 -1.44 17.80
CA GLY A 417 10.23 -0.75 18.15
C GLY A 417 9.56 -1.33 19.40
N PHE A 418 8.30 -1.01 19.58
CA PHE A 418 7.48 -1.49 20.68
C PHE A 418 6.22 -2.14 20.14
N GLU A 419 5.77 -3.23 20.76
CA GLU A 419 4.64 -4.02 20.32
C GLU A 419 3.64 -4.25 21.45
N PHE A 420 2.36 -4.33 21.09
CA PHE A 420 1.31 -4.85 21.95
C PHE A 420 0.44 -5.86 21.19
N GLY A 421 -0.10 -6.86 21.89
CA GLY A 421 -0.80 -7.99 21.26
C GLY A 421 -2.29 -7.73 21.08
N ASN A 422 -2.99 -7.48 22.18
CA ASN A 422 -4.45 -7.37 22.17
C ASN A 422 -4.91 -6.02 21.63
N PHE A 423 -5.97 -6.03 20.82
CA PHE A 423 -6.60 -4.78 20.35
C PHE A 423 -7.42 -4.17 21.50
N ASN A 424 -6.72 -3.58 22.48
CA ASN A 424 -7.32 -2.85 23.57
C ASN A 424 -6.48 -1.65 24.01
N ALA A 425 -7.13 -0.69 24.62
CA ALA A 425 -6.54 0.60 24.99
C ALA A 425 -5.49 0.47 26.12
N HIS A 426 -5.65 -0.48 27.05
CA HIS A 426 -4.73 -0.68 28.16
C HIS A 426 -3.37 -1.20 27.69
N ASP A 427 -3.36 -2.20 26.79
CA ASP A 427 -2.11 -2.70 26.20
C ASP A 427 -1.37 -1.61 25.46
N LEU A 428 -2.10 -0.76 24.70
CA LEU A 428 -1.54 0.39 24.01
C LEU A 428 -0.92 1.40 25.01
N LEU A 429 -1.64 1.70 26.11
CA LEU A 429 -1.15 2.62 27.14
C LEU A 429 0.15 2.12 27.77
N ILE A 430 0.20 0.85 28.16
CA ILE A 430 1.40 0.23 28.74
C ILE A 430 2.57 0.33 27.77
N SER A 431 2.39 -0.06 26.52
CA SER A 431 3.46 -0.03 25.50
C SER A 431 3.96 1.39 25.24
N SER A 432 3.05 2.36 25.26
CA SER A 432 3.41 3.77 25.10
C SER A 432 4.19 4.34 26.31
N ARG A 433 3.97 3.80 27.53
CA ARG A 433 4.65 4.24 28.77
C ARG A 433 6.02 3.60 28.98
N ILE A 434 6.23 2.37 28.52
CA ILE A 434 7.52 1.69 28.65
C ILE A 434 8.64 2.52 28.02
N PHE A 435 8.34 3.23 26.94
CA PHE A 435 9.28 4.13 26.27
C PHE A 435 9.80 5.26 27.17
N HIS A 436 8.96 5.87 28.00
CA HIS A 436 9.37 6.98 28.87
C HIS A 436 10.51 6.57 29.82
N SER A 437 10.47 5.34 30.31
CA SER A 437 11.52 4.78 31.18
C SER A 437 12.85 4.49 30.45
N LEU A 438 12.82 4.44 29.12
CA LEU A 438 13.98 4.06 28.29
C LEU A 438 14.65 5.23 27.55
N LEU A 439 14.01 6.39 27.48
CA LEU A 439 14.51 7.59 26.77
C LEU A 439 15.90 8.06 27.19
N GLY A 440 16.36 7.71 28.40
CA GLY A 440 17.69 8.06 28.87
C GLY A 440 18.82 7.19 28.31
N ILE A 441 18.50 6.11 27.58
CA ILE A 441 19.49 5.05 27.35
C ILE A 441 19.86 4.82 25.88
N HIS A 442 18.96 4.93 24.88
CA HIS A 442 19.27 4.39 23.55
C HIS A 442 18.57 5.04 22.34
N THR A 443 18.98 6.20 21.90
CA THR A 443 18.57 6.77 20.58
C THR A 443 19.36 6.22 19.37
N VAL A 444 20.27 5.27 19.55
CA VAL A 444 21.34 5.02 18.57
C VAL A 444 21.25 3.68 17.83
N LYS A 445 20.60 2.67 18.38
CA LYS A 445 20.64 1.32 17.79
C LYS A 445 19.60 1.01 16.72
N GLY A 446 18.54 1.79 16.57
CA GLY A 446 17.49 1.55 15.58
C GLY A 446 17.91 1.72 14.10
N PHE A 447 18.93 2.51 13.84
CA PHE A 447 19.40 2.78 12.47
C PHE A 447 20.11 1.60 11.78
N GLY A 448 20.61 0.62 12.52
CA GLY A 448 21.41 -0.47 11.93
C GLY A 448 20.61 -1.68 11.47
N VAL A 449 19.36 -1.84 11.94
CA VAL A 449 18.57 -3.04 11.69
C VAL A 449 17.80 -2.98 10.37
N VAL A 450 17.42 -1.79 9.94
CA VAL A 450 16.63 -1.58 8.72
C VAL A 450 17.42 -1.97 7.45
N ASN A 451 18.73 -1.80 7.42
CA ASN A 451 19.55 -2.09 6.23
C ASN A 451 19.60 -3.57 5.84
N LYS A 452 19.32 -4.51 6.73
CA LYS A 452 19.45 -5.94 6.44
C LYS A 452 18.13 -6.59 6.01
N ALA A 453 17.01 -6.16 6.60
CA ALA A 453 15.67 -6.66 6.23
C ALA A 453 15.22 -6.19 4.84
N GLU A 454 15.73 -5.06 4.37
CA GLU A 454 15.30 -4.38 3.14
C GLU A 454 15.89 -5.02 1.88
N ILE A 455 17.11 -5.55 1.95
CA ILE A 455 17.73 -6.28 0.83
C ILE A 455 17.01 -7.61 0.59
N ASP A 456 16.48 -8.22 1.65
CA ASP A 456 15.84 -9.53 1.56
C ASP A 456 14.44 -9.46 0.91
N VAL A 457 13.68 -8.37 1.08
CA VAL A 457 12.32 -8.23 0.53
C VAL A 457 12.31 -8.18 -1.01
N PHE A 458 13.19 -7.39 -1.60
CA PHE A 458 13.29 -7.33 -3.07
C PHE A 458 13.88 -8.61 -3.67
N LEU A 459 14.74 -9.33 -2.93
CA LEU A 459 15.23 -10.63 -3.32
C LEU A 459 14.12 -11.70 -3.32
N GLU A 460 13.18 -11.64 -2.37
CA GLU A 460 12.03 -12.55 -2.32
C GLU A 460 11.12 -12.40 -3.55
N PHE A 461 10.77 -11.17 -3.97
CA PHE A 461 9.98 -10.95 -5.19
C PHE A 461 10.72 -11.41 -6.45
N THR A 462 12.00 -11.09 -6.57
CA THR A 462 12.78 -11.51 -7.73
C THR A 462 12.94 -13.02 -7.78
N GLY A 463 13.22 -13.66 -6.65
CA GLY A 463 13.27 -15.13 -6.51
C GLY A 463 11.94 -15.77 -6.88
N PHE A 464 10.83 -15.25 -6.38
CA PHE A 464 9.49 -15.72 -6.70
C PHE A 464 9.18 -15.68 -8.21
N PHE A 465 9.51 -14.60 -8.92
CA PHE A 465 9.31 -14.51 -10.36
C PHE A 465 10.27 -15.41 -11.14
N CYS A 466 11.50 -15.60 -10.68
CA CYS A 466 12.45 -16.54 -11.31
C CYS A 466 11.98 -17.98 -11.15
N ASP A 467 11.44 -18.35 -10.00
CA ASP A 467 10.89 -19.70 -9.77
C ASP A 467 9.64 -19.94 -10.62
N LEU A 468 8.78 -18.93 -10.80
CA LEU A 468 7.63 -19.01 -11.71
C LEU A 468 8.04 -19.25 -13.16
N ALA A 469 9.10 -18.62 -13.63
CA ALA A 469 9.61 -18.80 -15.00
C ALA A 469 10.17 -20.22 -15.21
N ASN A 470 10.72 -20.86 -14.15
CA ASN A 470 11.31 -22.21 -14.22
C ASN A 470 10.27 -23.35 -14.10
N ILE A 471 9.05 -23.09 -13.62
CA ILE A 471 7.98 -24.11 -13.51
C ILE A 471 7.31 -24.42 -14.87
N GLY A 472 7.67 -23.70 -15.94
CA GLY A 472 7.14 -23.86 -17.29
C GLY A 472 8.09 -24.47 -18.32
N SER A 473 9.28 -24.88 -17.92
CA SER A 473 10.28 -25.55 -18.77
C SER A 473 10.30 -27.07 -18.60
#